data_500021b521b5694e578d13670cc665bc
#
_entry.id   500021b521b5694e578d13670cc665bc
#
_cell.length_a   1.000
_cell.length_b   1.000
_cell.length_c   1.000
_cell.angle_alpha   90.00
_cell.angle_beta   90.00
_cell.angle_gamma   90.00
#
_symmetry.space_group_name_H-M   'P 1'
#
loop_
_entity.id
_entity.type
_entity.pdbx_description
1 polymer ?
#
loop_
_entity_poly.entity_id
_entity_poly.type
_entity_poly.pdbx_seq_one_letter_code
_entity_poly.pdbx_strand_id
1 'polypeptide(L)'
;MFYVSADTKSFAPVMSAINGAIEVAELASKQQAVVETAAMFDGTEGALGRSMTLEDMELMTWVIFQSGQKIPAKVYSKILAQWDLYSYQMAVFHEAYDILLTPTVADVTPKHGQFALPESLQNQLKQIAYFDWPKQQELIWTKFADSLDWTSFTQRANLTGQPLISLPIYRNADGLSLGVQLTSAKGREDLLLLLAKQMEESSILCKTLSNSVV
;
A
#
# COMPACT_ATOMS: atom_id res chain seq x y z
N MET A 1 16.79 -19.46 -15.21
CA MET A 1 17.76 -19.59 -14.11
C MET A 1 17.48 -18.41 -13.17
N PHE A 2 16.82 -18.68 -12.06
CA PHE A 2 16.38 -17.61 -11.15
C PHE A 2 17.52 -17.31 -10.17
N TYR A 3 17.99 -16.09 -10.17
CA TYR A 3 19.04 -15.64 -9.25
C TYR A 3 18.36 -14.96 -8.05
N VAL A 4 18.30 -15.64 -6.93
CA VAL A 4 18.14 -14.97 -5.63
C VAL A 4 19.56 -14.65 -5.17
N SER A 5 20.04 -13.46 -5.47
CA SER A 5 21.34 -13.03 -4.97
C SER A 5 21.23 -12.71 -3.49
N ALA A 6 21.86 -13.51 -2.65
CA ALA A 6 22.05 -13.24 -1.23
C ALA A 6 23.18 -12.21 -0.96
N ASP A 7 23.75 -11.57 -1.98
CA ASP A 7 24.77 -10.57 -1.82
C ASP A 7 24.17 -9.20 -1.47
N THR A 8 23.91 -9.03 -0.17
CA THR A 8 23.34 -7.81 0.41
C THR A 8 24.23 -6.57 0.23
N LYS A 9 25.50 -6.71 -0.14
CA LYS A 9 26.43 -5.57 -0.29
C LYS A 9 26.29 -4.82 -1.60
N SER A 10 25.94 -5.48 -2.70
CA SER A 10 25.64 -4.83 -3.98
C SER A 10 24.23 -4.22 -4.03
N PHE A 11 23.32 -4.70 -3.18
CA PHE A 11 21.93 -4.25 -3.07
C PHE A 11 21.73 -3.03 -2.18
N ALA A 12 22.63 -2.75 -1.25
CA ALA A 12 22.44 -1.71 -0.24
C ALA A 12 22.15 -0.31 -0.83
N PRO A 13 22.82 0.18 -1.89
CA PRO A 13 22.48 1.49 -2.47
C PRO A 13 21.14 1.47 -3.20
N VAL A 14 20.81 0.39 -3.91
CA VAL A 14 19.54 0.25 -4.63
C VAL A 14 18.39 0.11 -3.63
N MET A 15 18.55 -0.70 -2.59
CA MET A 15 17.56 -0.85 -1.52
C MET A 15 17.41 0.40 -0.67
N SER A 16 18.48 1.14 -0.42
CA SER A 16 18.40 2.43 0.27
C SER A 16 17.65 3.47 -0.56
N ALA A 17 17.91 3.52 -1.87
CA ALA A 17 17.17 4.39 -2.77
C ALA A 17 15.69 3.97 -2.88
N ILE A 18 15.42 2.67 -2.95
CA ILE A 18 14.05 2.11 -2.98
C ILE A 18 13.34 2.38 -1.65
N ASN A 19 13.99 2.20 -0.51
CA ASN A 19 13.37 2.43 0.81
C ASN A 19 13.15 3.92 1.08
N GLY A 20 14.08 4.78 0.75
CA GLY A 20 13.87 6.24 0.81
C GLY A 20 12.78 6.70 -0.16
N ALA A 21 12.66 6.06 -1.32
CA ALA A 21 11.56 6.30 -2.24
C ALA A 21 10.21 5.77 -1.70
N ILE A 22 10.20 4.68 -0.92
CA ILE A 22 8.98 4.13 -0.32
C ILE A 22 8.35 5.13 0.67
N GLU A 23 9.13 5.72 1.59
CA GLU A 23 8.61 6.67 2.58
C GLU A 23 7.96 7.89 1.91
N VAL A 24 8.61 8.45 0.88
CA VAL A 24 8.07 9.58 0.12
C VAL A 24 6.92 9.13 -0.77
N ALA A 25 6.97 7.92 -1.31
CA ALA A 25 5.91 7.33 -2.12
C ALA A 25 4.64 7.05 -1.30
N GLU A 26 4.78 6.60 -0.07
CA GLU A 26 3.64 6.40 0.84
C GLU A 26 2.92 7.71 1.16
N LEU A 27 3.67 8.80 1.39
CA LEU A 27 3.09 10.11 1.57
C LEU A 27 2.35 10.58 0.31
N ALA A 28 2.97 10.41 -0.86
CA ALA A 28 2.39 10.77 -2.15
C ALA A 28 1.12 9.95 -2.45
N SER A 29 1.13 8.64 -2.18
CA SER A 29 -0.02 7.75 -2.35
C SER A 29 -1.22 8.18 -1.51
N LYS A 30 -0.97 8.50 -0.24
CA LYS A 30 -2.03 8.99 0.66
C LYS A 30 -2.63 10.30 0.15
N GLN A 31 -1.80 11.24 -0.24
CA GLN A 31 -2.26 12.52 -0.75
C GLN A 31 -3.08 12.38 -2.03
N GLN A 32 -2.73 11.46 -2.92
CA GLN A 32 -3.54 11.19 -4.10
C GLN A 32 -4.87 10.54 -3.75
N ALA A 33 -4.88 9.48 -2.95
CA ALA A 33 -6.11 8.82 -2.53
C ALA A 33 -7.07 9.82 -1.85
N VAL A 34 -6.54 10.75 -1.08
CA VAL A 34 -7.28 11.82 -0.43
C VAL A 34 -7.92 12.77 -1.46
N VAL A 35 -7.19 13.19 -2.50
CA VAL A 35 -7.72 14.07 -3.56
C VAL A 35 -8.76 13.36 -4.40
N GLU A 36 -8.50 12.13 -4.82
CA GLU A 36 -9.44 11.34 -5.64
C GLU A 36 -10.73 11.02 -4.88
N THR A 37 -10.62 10.70 -3.59
CA THR A 37 -11.79 10.51 -2.71
C THR A 37 -12.61 11.78 -2.60
N ALA A 38 -11.98 12.95 -2.43
CA ALA A 38 -12.70 14.21 -2.39
C ALA A 38 -13.46 14.48 -3.70
N ALA A 39 -12.81 14.30 -4.85
CA ALA A 39 -13.45 14.47 -6.14
C ALA A 39 -14.63 13.50 -6.36
N MET A 40 -14.52 12.25 -5.89
CA MET A 40 -15.62 11.28 -5.94
C MET A 40 -16.82 11.75 -5.10
N PHE A 41 -16.59 12.27 -3.90
CA PHE A 41 -17.66 12.74 -3.02
C PHE A 41 -18.28 14.05 -3.49
N ASP A 42 -17.54 14.94 -4.16
CA ASP A 42 -18.10 16.13 -4.82
C ASP A 42 -19.19 15.72 -5.84
N GLY A 43 -18.93 14.67 -6.61
CA GLY A 43 -19.93 14.09 -7.52
C GLY A 43 -21.16 13.53 -6.79
N THR A 44 -20.92 12.89 -5.64
CA THR A 44 -22.00 12.32 -4.80
C THR A 44 -22.87 13.42 -4.18
N GLU A 45 -22.27 14.51 -3.66
CA GLU A 45 -22.97 15.68 -3.14
C GLU A 45 -23.85 16.32 -4.22
N GLY A 46 -23.33 16.42 -5.46
CA GLY A 46 -24.09 16.90 -6.60
C GLY A 46 -25.31 16.04 -6.92
N ALA A 47 -25.18 14.72 -6.84
CA ALA A 47 -26.30 13.79 -7.05
C ALA A 47 -27.34 13.83 -5.90
N LEU A 48 -26.89 14.03 -4.66
CA LEU A 48 -27.77 14.12 -3.48
C LEU A 48 -28.42 15.49 -3.33
N GLY A 49 -27.89 16.54 -3.95
CA GLY A 49 -28.34 17.91 -3.81
C GLY A 49 -28.07 18.52 -2.41
N ARG A 50 -27.16 17.91 -1.64
CA ARG A 50 -26.74 18.39 -0.32
C ARG A 50 -25.32 18.00 -0.01
N SER A 51 -24.69 18.74 0.90
CA SER A 51 -23.38 18.35 1.43
C SER A 51 -23.45 17.10 2.29
N MET A 52 -22.39 16.32 2.23
CA MET A 52 -22.20 15.14 3.08
C MET A 52 -21.67 15.54 4.45
N THR A 53 -22.01 14.75 5.45
CA THR A 53 -21.64 14.93 6.85
C THR A 53 -20.91 13.69 7.38
N LEU A 54 -20.34 13.79 8.58
CA LEU A 54 -19.73 12.64 9.25
C LEU A 54 -20.73 11.48 9.49
N GLU A 55 -22.04 11.77 9.53
CA GLU A 55 -23.08 10.75 9.73
C GLU A 55 -23.34 9.91 8.47
N ASP A 56 -22.93 10.41 7.30
CA ASP A 56 -23.13 9.71 6.02
C ASP A 56 -22.04 8.68 5.72
N MET A 57 -20.95 8.63 6.50
CA MET A 57 -19.80 7.77 6.22
C MET A 57 -18.99 7.41 7.47
N GLU A 58 -18.12 6.42 7.35
CA GLU A 58 -17.19 6.08 8.41
C GLU A 58 -16.16 7.19 8.67
N LEU A 59 -15.67 7.28 9.91
CA LEU A 59 -14.73 8.32 10.34
C LEU A 59 -13.52 8.47 9.41
N MET A 60 -12.93 7.37 8.95
CA MET A 60 -11.74 7.47 8.09
C MET A 60 -12.08 7.96 6.69
N THR A 61 -13.20 7.58 6.15
CA THR A 61 -13.70 8.10 4.87
C THR A 61 -13.95 9.60 4.97
N TRP A 62 -14.58 10.06 6.06
CA TRP A 62 -14.76 11.48 6.36
C TRP A 62 -13.44 12.24 6.42
N VAL A 63 -12.45 11.69 7.14
CA VAL A 63 -11.12 12.31 7.27
C VAL A 63 -10.44 12.48 5.92
N ILE A 64 -10.48 11.46 5.09
CA ILE A 64 -9.89 11.48 3.75
C ILE A 64 -10.64 12.49 2.87
N PHE A 65 -11.97 12.47 2.87
CA PHE A 65 -12.80 13.42 2.12
C PHE A 65 -12.48 14.88 2.50
N GLN A 66 -12.54 15.21 3.79
CA GLN A 66 -12.31 16.58 4.26
C GLN A 66 -10.87 17.08 3.99
N SER A 67 -9.90 16.19 4.08
CA SER A 67 -8.50 16.55 3.80
C SER A 67 -8.26 16.80 2.30
N GLY A 68 -8.94 16.07 1.43
CA GLY A 68 -8.84 16.25 -0.02
C GLY A 68 -9.32 17.61 -0.48
N GLN A 69 -10.33 18.16 0.18
CA GLN A 69 -10.86 19.51 -0.10
C GLN A 69 -9.82 20.63 0.09
N LYS A 70 -8.76 20.40 0.85
CA LYS A 70 -7.76 21.42 1.20
C LYS A 70 -6.40 21.23 0.56
N ILE A 71 -6.19 20.15 -0.20
CA ILE A 71 -4.89 19.91 -0.86
C ILE A 71 -4.71 20.90 -2.02
N PRO A 72 -3.63 21.69 -2.02
CA PRO A 72 -3.37 22.62 -3.12
C PRO A 72 -3.08 21.88 -4.43
N ALA A 73 -3.61 22.34 -5.56
CA ALA A 73 -3.41 21.73 -6.89
C ALA A 73 -1.93 21.53 -7.25
N LYS A 74 -1.04 22.46 -6.85
CA LYS A 74 0.41 22.33 -7.06
C LYS A 74 1.02 21.13 -6.33
N VAL A 75 0.43 20.71 -5.21
CA VAL A 75 0.88 19.52 -4.47
C VAL A 75 0.50 18.28 -5.25
N TYR A 76 -0.72 18.20 -5.76
CA TYR A 76 -1.17 17.10 -6.61
C TYR A 76 -0.31 16.92 -7.87
N SER A 77 0.02 18.01 -8.58
CA SER A 77 0.95 17.95 -9.71
C SER A 77 2.33 17.40 -9.34
N LYS A 78 2.85 17.76 -8.16
CA LYS A 78 4.13 17.21 -7.68
C LYS A 78 4.05 15.72 -7.38
N ILE A 79 2.92 15.27 -6.83
CA ILE A 79 2.66 13.85 -6.55
C ILE A 79 2.72 13.04 -7.84
N LEU A 80 2.04 13.47 -8.90
CA LEU A 80 2.05 12.79 -10.19
C LEU A 80 3.46 12.69 -10.78
N ALA A 81 4.23 13.79 -10.76
CA ALA A 81 5.62 13.77 -11.22
C ALA A 81 6.50 12.83 -10.38
N GLN A 82 6.25 12.73 -9.08
CA GLN A 82 6.97 11.81 -8.20
C GLN A 82 6.64 10.34 -8.52
N TRP A 83 5.40 10.04 -8.86
CA TRP A 83 5.00 8.70 -9.29
C TRP A 83 5.66 8.26 -10.59
N ASP A 84 5.75 9.18 -11.55
CA ASP A 84 6.47 8.91 -12.79
C ASP A 84 7.95 8.58 -12.52
N LEU A 85 8.57 9.31 -11.59
CA LEU A 85 9.95 9.03 -11.17
C LEU A 85 10.09 7.64 -10.54
N TYR A 86 9.18 7.24 -9.64
CA TYR A 86 9.22 5.90 -9.05
C TYR A 86 8.98 4.80 -10.07
N SER A 87 8.03 5.01 -10.97
CA SER A 87 7.76 4.08 -12.07
C SER A 87 9.00 3.89 -12.95
N TYR A 88 9.72 4.98 -13.25
CA TYR A 88 10.98 4.94 -13.99
C TYR A 88 12.07 4.18 -13.22
N GLN A 89 12.26 4.47 -11.93
CA GLN A 89 13.26 3.77 -11.11
C GLN A 89 13.01 2.26 -11.05
N MET A 90 11.74 1.84 -10.95
CA MET A 90 11.40 0.43 -10.99
C MET A 90 11.59 -0.18 -12.38
N ALA A 91 11.35 0.57 -13.46
CA ALA A 91 11.66 0.10 -14.81
C ALA A 91 13.16 -0.16 -14.98
N VAL A 92 14.02 0.76 -14.52
CA VAL A 92 15.49 0.57 -14.53
C VAL A 92 15.92 -0.64 -13.68
N PHE A 93 15.30 -0.84 -12.52
CA PHE A 93 15.55 -2.05 -11.71
C PHE A 93 15.29 -3.34 -12.52
N HIS A 94 14.18 -3.38 -13.25
CA HIS A 94 13.80 -4.55 -14.03
C HIS A 94 14.56 -4.72 -15.37
N GLU A 95 15.44 -3.81 -15.74
CA GLU A 95 16.42 -4.06 -16.80
C GLU A 95 17.47 -5.11 -16.38
N ALA A 96 17.74 -5.19 -15.08
CA ALA A 96 18.73 -6.12 -14.52
C ALA A 96 18.10 -7.33 -13.80
N TYR A 97 16.87 -7.20 -13.29
CA TYR A 97 16.22 -8.21 -12.45
C TYR A 97 14.79 -8.49 -12.91
N ASP A 98 14.50 -9.75 -13.19
CA ASP A 98 13.18 -10.17 -13.64
C ASP A 98 12.11 -10.02 -12.55
N ILE A 99 12.46 -10.34 -11.31
CA ILE A 99 11.54 -10.38 -10.17
C ILE A 99 12.15 -9.66 -8.96
N LEU A 100 11.32 -8.88 -8.30
CA LEU A 100 11.56 -8.42 -6.93
C LEU A 100 10.75 -9.28 -5.97
N LEU A 101 11.43 -9.93 -5.04
CA LEU A 101 10.81 -10.77 -4.00
C LEU A 101 10.89 -10.05 -2.66
N THR A 102 9.73 -9.90 -2.00
CA THR A 102 9.62 -9.31 -0.66
C THR A 102 8.60 -10.08 0.18
N PRO A 103 8.60 -9.95 1.51
CA PRO A 103 7.42 -10.32 2.28
C PRO A 103 6.19 -9.54 1.77
N THR A 104 5.00 -10.13 1.86
CA THR A 104 3.77 -9.39 1.52
C THR A 104 3.48 -8.35 2.60
N VAL A 105 3.59 -8.74 3.86
CA VAL A 105 3.38 -7.89 5.04
C VAL A 105 4.44 -8.21 6.09
N ALA A 106 4.55 -7.38 7.13
CA ALA A 106 5.63 -7.48 8.12
C ALA A 106 5.57 -8.73 8.99
N ASP A 107 4.37 -9.27 9.24
CA ASP A 107 4.15 -10.45 10.09
C ASP A 107 2.88 -11.18 9.64
N VAL A 108 2.51 -12.28 10.31
CA VAL A 108 1.25 -13.01 10.09
C VAL A 108 0.04 -12.11 10.39
N THR A 109 -1.17 -12.62 10.12
CA THR A 109 -2.42 -11.86 10.30
C THR A 109 -2.46 -11.08 11.63
N PRO A 110 -2.71 -9.76 11.62
CA PRO A 110 -2.78 -8.95 12.82
C PRO A 110 -3.99 -9.33 13.68
N LYS A 111 -3.88 -9.11 14.98
CA LYS A 111 -5.00 -9.34 15.91
C LYS A 111 -6.09 -8.30 15.68
N HIS A 112 -7.36 -8.70 15.94
CA HIS A 112 -8.46 -7.75 15.96
C HIS A 112 -8.16 -6.59 16.93
N GLY A 113 -8.33 -5.36 16.47
CA GLY A 113 -8.07 -4.15 17.23
C GLY A 113 -6.60 -3.75 17.34
N GLN A 114 -5.66 -4.46 16.74
CA GLN A 114 -4.23 -4.13 16.80
C GLN A 114 -3.92 -2.71 16.34
N PHE A 115 -4.65 -2.21 15.35
CA PHE A 115 -4.53 -0.85 14.81
C PHE A 115 -5.69 0.05 15.22
N ALA A 116 -6.34 -0.26 16.36
CA ALA A 116 -7.42 0.56 16.87
C ALA A 116 -6.92 1.95 17.27
N LEU A 117 -7.71 2.97 16.93
CA LEU A 117 -7.35 4.36 17.22
C LEU A 117 -7.56 4.69 18.70
N PRO A 118 -6.60 5.34 19.36
CA PRO A 118 -6.83 5.96 20.65
C PRO A 118 -8.00 6.95 20.58
N GLU A 119 -8.80 7.04 21.63
CA GLU A 119 -9.97 7.94 21.69
C GLU A 119 -9.60 9.41 21.43
N SER A 120 -8.45 9.84 21.98
CA SER A 120 -7.93 11.19 21.77
C SER A 120 -7.70 11.52 20.30
N LEU A 121 -7.17 10.56 19.53
CA LEU A 121 -6.95 10.72 18.09
C LEU A 121 -8.29 10.68 17.34
N GLN A 122 -9.22 9.76 17.71
CA GLN A 122 -10.55 9.74 17.11
C GLN A 122 -11.26 11.08 17.24
N ASN A 123 -11.17 11.73 18.43
CA ASN A 123 -11.79 13.03 18.67
C ASN A 123 -11.18 14.15 17.82
N GLN A 124 -9.86 14.13 17.58
CA GLN A 124 -9.22 15.05 16.65
C GLN A 124 -9.66 14.80 15.21
N LEU A 125 -9.71 13.53 14.78
CA LEU A 125 -10.14 13.16 13.43
C LEU A 125 -11.59 13.51 13.12
N LYS A 126 -12.50 13.44 14.09
CA LYS A 126 -13.89 13.95 13.95
C LYS A 126 -13.94 15.45 13.64
N GLN A 127 -12.94 16.20 14.11
CA GLN A 127 -12.82 17.64 13.92
C GLN A 127 -11.89 18.02 12.77
N ILE A 128 -11.52 17.08 11.90
CA ILE A 128 -10.51 17.25 10.84
C ILE A 128 -10.80 18.46 9.93
N ALA A 129 -12.07 18.75 9.67
CA ALA A 129 -12.49 19.86 8.83
C ALA A 129 -12.06 21.25 9.36
N TYR A 130 -11.80 21.38 10.66
CA TYR A 130 -11.41 22.66 11.29
C TYR A 130 -9.91 22.92 11.27
N PHE A 131 -9.10 21.90 10.96
CA PHE A 131 -7.65 22.05 10.88
C PHE A 131 -7.20 22.55 9.51
N ASP A 132 -6.04 23.18 9.47
CA ASP A 132 -5.37 23.51 8.23
C ASP A 132 -4.79 22.25 7.55
N TRP A 133 -4.42 22.38 6.28
CA TRP A 133 -3.90 21.25 5.51
C TRP A 133 -2.67 20.56 6.14
N PRO A 134 -1.64 21.28 6.66
CA PRO A 134 -0.50 20.60 7.30
C PRO A 134 -0.90 19.75 8.50
N LYS A 135 -1.79 20.25 9.35
CA LYS A 135 -2.27 19.52 10.52
C LYS A 135 -3.13 18.32 10.15
N GLN A 136 -3.94 18.43 9.11
CA GLN A 136 -4.72 17.32 8.58
C GLN A 136 -3.79 16.19 8.09
N GLN A 137 -2.72 16.52 7.37
CA GLN A 137 -1.75 15.53 6.89
C GLN A 137 -1.01 14.85 8.05
N GLU A 138 -0.62 15.58 9.08
CA GLU A 138 -0.01 15.03 10.29
C GLU A 138 -0.93 14.01 10.97
N LEU A 139 -2.21 14.34 11.13
CA LEU A 139 -3.20 13.44 11.76
C LEU A 139 -3.46 12.19 10.93
N ILE A 140 -3.54 12.33 9.61
CA ILE A 140 -3.67 11.20 8.68
C ILE A 140 -2.42 10.31 8.77
N TRP A 141 -1.23 10.90 8.77
CA TRP A 141 0.01 10.15 8.92
C TRP A 141 0.01 9.36 10.23
N THR A 142 -0.27 10.02 11.36
CA THR A 142 -0.33 9.39 12.69
C THR A 142 -1.32 8.22 12.72
N LYS A 143 -2.47 8.35 12.03
CA LYS A 143 -3.47 7.29 11.95
C LYS A 143 -2.94 6.05 11.22
N PHE A 144 -2.21 6.27 10.14
CA PHE A 144 -1.83 5.16 9.25
C PHE A 144 -0.44 4.59 9.56
N ALA A 145 0.39 5.24 10.36
CA ALA A 145 1.79 4.85 10.59
C ALA A 145 1.95 3.35 10.89
N ASP A 146 1.31 2.87 11.96
CA ASP A 146 1.44 1.46 12.36
C ASP A 146 0.95 0.46 11.30
N SER A 147 -0.14 0.79 10.59
CA SER A 147 -0.67 -0.07 9.54
C SER A 147 0.17 -0.04 8.26
N LEU A 148 0.88 1.05 8.02
CA LEU A 148 1.79 1.16 6.89
C LEU A 148 3.10 0.41 7.15
N ASP A 149 3.63 0.49 8.35
CA ASP A 149 4.78 -0.34 8.76
C ASP A 149 4.45 -1.82 8.59
N TRP A 150 3.19 -2.21 8.85
CA TRP A 150 2.72 -3.57 8.63
C TRP A 150 2.65 -3.96 7.15
N THR A 151 2.29 -3.03 6.26
CA THR A 151 2.08 -3.25 4.83
C THR A 151 3.14 -2.59 3.94
N SER A 152 4.35 -2.40 4.43
CA SER A 152 5.43 -1.61 3.83
C SER A 152 5.76 -1.94 2.37
N PHE A 153 5.54 -3.18 1.94
CA PHE A 153 5.93 -3.63 0.61
C PHE A 153 4.82 -3.55 -0.44
N THR A 154 3.54 -3.50 -0.02
CA THR A 154 2.39 -3.57 -0.95
C THR A 154 2.14 -2.25 -1.68
N GLN A 155 2.46 -1.12 -1.06
CA GLN A 155 2.19 0.22 -1.60
C GLN A 155 2.95 0.51 -2.89
N ARG A 156 4.16 -0.05 -3.05
CA ARG A 156 5.00 0.19 -4.23
C ARG A 156 4.30 -0.15 -5.53
N ALA A 157 3.70 -1.32 -5.62
CA ALA A 157 3.04 -1.75 -6.85
C ALA A 157 1.82 -0.88 -7.18
N ASN A 158 1.08 -0.42 -6.17
CA ASN A 158 -0.02 0.52 -6.36
C ASN A 158 0.45 1.84 -6.97
N LEU A 159 1.62 2.33 -6.56
CA LEU A 159 2.20 3.58 -7.07
C LEU A 159 2.80 3.43 -8.46
N THR A 160 3.53 2.35 -8.67
CA THR A 160 4.27 2.16 -9.92
C THR A 160 3.46 1.47 -11.00
N GLY A 161 2.28 0.92 -10.67
CA GLY A 161 1.45 0.16 -11.61
C GLY A 161 2.09 -1.14 -12.07
N GLN A 162 2.97 -1.74 -11.25
CA GLN A 162 3.59 -3.02 -11.53
C GLN A 162 2.65 -4.17 -11.18
N PRO A 163 2.65 -5.26 -11.94
CA PRO A 163 1.96 -6.47 -11.54
C PRO A 163 2.67 -7.12 -10.36
N LEU A 164 1.90 -7.66 -9.45
CA LEU A 164 2.40 -8.43 -8.31
C LEU A 164 1.49 -9.62 -8.01
N ILE A 165 2.08 -10.65 -7.39
CA ILE A 165 1.36 -11.79 -6.84
C ILE A 165 1.87 -12.08 -5.44
N SER A 166 0.97 -12.38 -4.50
CA SER A 166 1.32 -12.84 -3.15
C SER A 166 1.02 -14.32 -3.03
N LEU A 167 2.01 -15.09 -2.61
CA LEU A 167 1.94 -16.55 -2.51
C LEU A 167 2.16 -16.99 -1.06
N PRO A 168 1.35 -17.92 -0.51
CA PRO A 168 1.46 -18.39 0.86
C PRO A 168 2.60 -19.44 0.97
N ILE A 169 3.82 -18.97 1.20
CA ILE A 169 5.01 -19.82 1.24
C ILE A 169 5.34 -20.30 2.66
N TYR A 170 5.00 -19.49 3.66
CA TYR A 170 5.32 -19.78 5.04
C TYR A 170 4.05 -19.90 5.89
N ARG A 171 4.09 -20.78 6.88
CA ARG A 171 3.06 -20.93 7.92
C ARG A 171 3.73 -21.02 9.29
N ASN A 172 3.28 -20.23 10.25
CA ASN A 172 3.79 -20.29 11.61
C ASN A 172 3.25 -21.50 12.39
N ALA A 173 3.68 -21.68 13.65
CA ALA A 173 3.26 -22.78 14.50
C ALA A 173 1.75 -22.76 14.80
N ASP A 174 1.10 -21.62 14.75
CA ASP A 174 -0.34 -21.46 14.97
C ASP A 174 -1.16 -21.71 13.70
N GLY A 175 -0.52 -22.09 12.61
CA GLY A 175 -1.17 -22.35 11.32
C GLY A 175 -1.49 -21.10 10.49
N LEU A 176 -1.04 -19.90 10.91
CA LEU A 176 -1.24 -18.65 10.17
C LEU A 176 -0.21 -18.51 9.05
N SER A 177 -0.68 -18.14 7.86
CA SER A 177 0.18 -17.99 6.70
C SER A 177 0.82 -16.61 6.66
N LEU A 178 2.08 -16.56 6.20
CA LEU A 178 2.75 -15.33 5.74
C LEU A 178 3.02 -15.46 4.25
N GLY A 179 2.57 -14.46 3.49
CA GLY A 179 2.76 -14.39 2.06
C GLY A 179 4.14 -13.85 1.68
N VAL A 180 4.66 -14.35 0.58
CA VAL A 180 5.78 -13.75 -0.14
C VAL A 180 5.25 -13.11 -1.41
N GLN A 181 5.64 -11.88 -1.67
CA GLN A 181 5.22 -11.09 -2.80
C GLN A 181 6.27 -11.12 -3.89
N LEU A 182 5.85 -11.44 -5.10
CA LEU A 182 6.65 -11.35 -6.32
C LEU A 182 6.14 -10.18 -7.14
N THR A 183 7.03 -9.27 -7.51
CA THR A 183 6.73 -8.12 -8.37
C THR A 183 7.58 -8.21 -9.63
N SER A 184 6.99 -7.99 -10.81
CA SER A 184 7.70 -7.97 -12.09
C SER A 184 7.57 -6.62 -12.80
N ALA A 185 8.26 -6.47 -13.94
CA ALA A 185 8.08 -5.32 -14.81
C ALA A 185 6.62 -5.18 -15.28
N LYS A 186 6.20 -3.97 -15.63
CA LYS A 186 4.86 -3.73 -16.22
C LYS A 186 4.66 -4.60 -17.47
N GLY A 187 3.49 -5.23 -17.57
CA GLY A 187 3.12 -6.11 -18.69
C GLY A 187 3.75 -7.51 -18.63
N ARG A 188 4.37 -7.89 -17.49
CA ARG A 188 4.98 -9.19 -17.29
C ARG A 188 4.22 -10.07 -16.29
N GLU A 189 2.90 -10.00 -16.31
CA GLU A 189 2.00 -10.88 -15.57
C GLU A 189 2.21 -12.36 -15.92
N ASP A 190 2.58 -12.62 -17.16
CA ASP A 190 2.93 -13.95 -17.68
C ASP A 190 4.01 -14.62 -16.82
N LEU A 191 5.05 -13.86 -16.47
CA LEU A 191 6.17 -14.36 -15.67
C LEU A 191 5.73 -14.69 -14.24
N LEU A 192 4.89 -13.85 -13.64
CA LEU A 192 4.36 -14.09 -12.29
C LEU A 192 3.49 -15.33 -12.23
N LEU A 193 2.62 -15.53 -13.21
CA LEU A 193 1.76 -16.71 -13.31
C LEU A 193 2.56 -17.99 -13.56
N LEU A 194 3.59 -17.93 -14.40
CA LEU A 194 4.50 -19.05 -14.63
C LEU A 194 5.22 -19.46 -13.36
N LEU A 195 5.75 -18.49 -12.62
CA LEU A 195 6.44 -18.75 -11.35
C LEU A 195 5.49 -19.31 -10.29
N ALA A 196 4.30 -18.73 -10.15
CA ALA A 196 3.28 -19.22 -9.23
C ALA A 196 2.94 -20.69 -9.50
N LYS A 197 2.75 -21.05 -10.79
CA LYS A 197 2.50 -22.43 -11.21
C LYS A 197 3.67 -23.35 -10.85
N GLN A 198 4.91 -22.97 -11.13
CA GLN A 198 6.09 -23.77 -10.79
C GLN A 198 6.21 -23.97 -9.26
N MET A 199 5.91 -22.93 -8.47
CA MET A 199 5.94 -23.02 -7.01
C MET A 199 4.84 -23.95 -6.49
N GLU A 200 3.66 -23.92 -7.09
CA GLU A 200 2.55 -24.83 -6.76
C GLU A 200 2.92 -26.30 -7.08
N GLU A 201 3.47 -26.56 -8.28
CA GLU A 201 3.93 -27.88 -8.70
C GLU A 201 5.09 -28.42 -7.85
N SER A 202 5.96 -27.53 -7.35
CA SER A 202 7.09 -27.89 -6.47
C SER A 202 6.70 -28.12 -5.01
N SER A 203 5.44 -27.95 -4.64
CA SER A 203 4.94 -28.07 -3.27
C SER A 203 5.57 -27.10 -2.27
N ILE A 204 6.15 -25.99 -2.74
CA ILE A 204 6.66 -24.90 -1.87
C ILE A 204 5.52 -24.13 -1.24
N LEU A 205 4.37 -24.02 -1.93
CA LEU A 205 3.21 -23.31 -1.38
C LEU A 205 2.61 -24.07 -0.21
N CYS A 206 2.30 -23.36 0.86
CA CYS A 206 1.53 -23.92 1.95
C CYS A 206 0.15 -24.31 1.43
N LYS A 207 -0.12 -25.62 1.37
CA LYS A 207 -1.46 -26.09 1.02
C LYS A 207 -2.44 -25.51 2.03
N THR A 208 -3.36 -24.69 1.56
CA THR A 208 -4.52 -24.29 2.34
C THR A 208 -5.19 -25.55 2.83
N LEU A 209 -5.63 -25.60 4.09
CA LEU A 209 -6.41 -26.71 4.61
C LEU A 209 -7.62 -26.92 3.68
N SER A 210 -7.45 -27.80 2.71
CA SER A 210 -8.59 -28.38 2.00
C SER A 210 -9.25 -29.30 3.01
N ASN A 211 -10.47 -29.00 3.37
CA ASN A 211 -11.41 -29.81 4.12
C ASN A 211 -11.22 -29.88 5.63
N SER A 212 -11.76 -28.89 6.32
CA SER A 212 -12.53 -29.11 7.51
C SER A 212 -13.57 -28.01 7.68
N VAL A 213 -14.49 -27.92 6.73
CA VAL A 213 -15.83 -27.40 7.01
C VAL A 213 -16.72 -28.64 7.04
N VAL A 214 -16.92 -29.18 8.21
CA VAL A 214 -18.05 -30.02 8.57
C VAL A 214 -18.90 -29.22 9.51
#